data_f72655283571fb7cf315510c33f248d8
#
_entry.id   f72655283571fb7cf315510c33f248d8
#
_cell.length_a   1.000
_cell.length_b   1.000
_cell.length_c   1.000
_cell.angle_alpha   90.00
_cell.angle_beta   90.00
_cell.angle_gamma   90.00
#
_symmetry.space_group_name_H-M   'P 1'
#
loop_
_entity.id
_entity.type
_entity.pdbx_description
1 polymer ?
#
loop_
_entity_poly.entity_id
_entity_poly.type
_entity_poly.pdbx_seq_one_letter_code
_entity_poly.pdbx_strand_id
1 'polypeptide(L)'
;NKLIYRIMKAFNLSDIELTKYLFFTGKGGVGKTSIACATAVGLADKGEKILLISTDPASNLQDVFNQTLNGHGTAISEVPGLTVVNLDPEQAAAEYRESVIAPFRGQLPESVIQNMEEQLSGSCTVEIAAFNEFSDFITDADKAKEYDHIIFDTAPTGHTLRMLQLPSAWSTFISESTHGASCLGQLSGLEERKGIYKQAVDTLSDTSATRLVLVSRPEIAPLKEAARSSHELQLLGI
;
A
#
# COMPACT_ATOMS: atom_id res chain seq x y z
N ASN A 1 22.17 20.66 -18.26
CA ASN A 1 20.70 20.40 -18.33
C ASN A 1 20.23 19.94 -19.73
N LYS A 2 20.85 20.36 -20.84
CA LYS A 2 20.43 19.89 -22.19
C LYS A 2 20.74 18.40 -22.47
N LEU A 3 21.68 17.79 -21.77
CA LEU A 3 22.05 16.38 -21.98
C LEU A 3 21.01 15.41 -21.39
N ILE A 4 20.40 15.76 -20.26
CA ILE A 4 19.37 14.95 -19.60
C ILE A 4 18.12 14.84 -20.49
N TYR A 5 17.67 15.96 -21.07
CA TYR A 5 16.50 15.98 -21.96
C TYR A 5 16.67 15.19 -23.27
N ARG A 6 17.90 14.93 -23.69
CA ARG A 6 18.19 14.17 -24.93
C ARG A 6 18.04 12.65 -24.76
N ILE A 7 18.00 12.16 -23.53
CA ILE A 7 17.92 10.72 -23.20
C ILE A 7 16.51 10.33 -22.73
N MET A 8 15.67 11.32 -22.40
CA MET A 8 14.31 11.06 -21.92
C MET A 8 13.38 10.76 -23.09
N LYS A 9 12.71 9.62 -23.02
CA LYS A 9 11.60 9.26 -23.91
C LYS A 9 10.29 9.75 -23.31
N ALA A 10 9.30 10.01 -24.18
CA ALA A 10 7.92 10.15 -23.72
C ALA A 10 7.50 8.84 -23.03
N PHE A 11 6.78 8.95 -21.92
CA PHE A 11 6.21 7.77 -21.25
C PHE A 11 5.27 7.04 -22.19
N ASN A 12 5.46 5.73 -22.31
CA ASN A 12 4.56 4.84 -23.02
C ASN A 12 4.26 3.64 -22.11
N LEU A 13 3.01 3.24 -22.05
CA LEU A 13 2.58 2.09 -21.26
C LEU A 13 3.35 0.81 -21.61
N SER A 14 3.76 0.65 -22.88
CA SER A 14 4.59 -0.46 -23.32
C SER A 14 6.02 -0.48 -22.76
N ASP A 15 6.47 0.62 -22.14
CA ASP A 15 7.79 0.67 -21.51
C ASP A 15 7.77 0.08 -20.08
N ILE A 16 6.57 -0.14 -19.52
CA ILE A 16 6.41 -0.86 -18.25
C ILE A 16 6.29 -2.35 -18.55
N GLU A 17 7.13 -3.15 -17.94
CA GLU A 17 6.94 -4.60 -17.90
C GLU A 17 5.77 -4.90 -16.96
N LEU A 18 4.63 -5.26 -17.55
CA LEU A 18 3.40 -5.48 -16.84
C LEU A 18 3.47 -6.81 -16.05
N THR A 19 3.21 -6.71 -14.77
CA THR A 19 3.08 -7.84 -13.84
C THR A 19 1.73 -7.79 -13.16
N LYS A 20 1.40 -8.79 -12.37
CA LYS A 20 0.13 -8.84 -11.63
C LYS A 20 -0.05 -7.63 -10.73
N TYR A 21 0.99 -7.24 -10.02
CA TYR A 21 0.99 -6.13 -9.09
C TYR A 21 1.93 -5.04 -9.57
N LEU A 22 1.41 -3.83 -9.72
CA LEU A 22 2.17 -2.65 -10.13
C LEU A 22 2.11 -1.60 -9.03
N PHE A 23 3.26 -1.18 -8.54
CA PHE A 23 3.37 -0.17 -7.49
C PHE A 23 3.93 1.12 -8.05
N PHE A 24 3.20 2.22 -7.91
CA PHE A 24 3.66 3.55 -8.26
C PHE A 24 4.08 4.29 -7.00
N THR A 25 5.36 4.53 -6.84
CA THR A 25 5.93 5.20 -5.67
C THR A 25 6.86 6.34 -6.08
N GLY A 26 7.18 7.23 -5.17
CA GLY A 26 8.01 8.39 -5.41
C GLY A 26 7.73 9.52 -4.42
N LYS A 27 8.51 10.59 -4.49
CA LYS A 27 8.35 11.77 -3.65
C LYS A 27 6.96 12.41 -3.80
N GLY A 28 6.50 13.13 -2.78
CA GLY A 28 5.26 13.91 -2.89
C GLY A 28 5.30 14.92 -4.05
N GLY A 29 4.18 15.06 -4.77
CA GLY A 29 4.00 16.03 -5.85
C GLY A 29 4.74 15.74 -7.17
N VAL A 30 5.21 14.50 -7.38
CA VAL A 30 5.89 14.12 -8.64
C VAL A 30 4.94 13.59 -9.72
N GLY A 31 3.65 13.34 -9.38
CA GLY A 31 2.64 12.87 -10.32
C GLY A 31 2.37 11.36 -10.25
N LYS A 32 2.64 10.70 -9.11
CA LYS A 32 2.34 9.26 -8.89
C LYS A 32 0.92 8.90 -9.27
N THR A 33 -0.04 9.53 -8.62
CA THR A 33 -1.48 9.32 -8.84
C THR A 33 -1.86 9.49 -10.31
N SER A 34 -1.35 10.54 -10.96
CA SER A 34 -1.64 10.79 -12.39
C SER A 34 -1.13 9.66 -13.29
N ILE A 35 0.09 9.16 -13.05
CA ILE A 35 0.65 8.06 -13.85
C ILE A 35 -0.03 6.73 -13.52
N ALA A 36 -0.35 6.47 -12.26
CA ALA A 36 -1.10 5.28 -11.84
C ALA A 36 -2.51 5.25 -12.49
N CYS A 37 -3.25 6.37 -12.42
CA CYS A 37 -4.55 6.49 -13.07
C CYS A 37 -4.46 6.33 -14.59
N ALA A 38 -3.50 7.01 -15.25
CA ALA A 38 -3.32 6.89 -16.69
C ALA A 38 -2.96 5.46 -17.11
N THR A 39 -2.17 4.75 -16.30
CA THR A 39 -1.85 3.33 -16.53
C THR A 39 -3.10 2.47 -16.37
N ALA A 40 -3.87 2.67 -15.30
CA ALA A 40 -5.10 1.92 -15.03
C ALA A 40 -6.13 2.10 -16.16
N VAL A 41 -6.41 3.34 -16.55
CA VAL A 41 -7.32 3.65 -17.65
C VAL A 41 -6.81 3.06 -18.97
N GLY A 42 -5.52 3.23 -19.30
CA GLY A 42 -4.94 2.74 -20.55
C GLY A 42 -4.92 1.21 -20.66
N LEU A 43 -4.92 0.47 -19.55
CA LEU A 43 -5.08 -0.99 -19.52
C LEU A 43 -6.56 -1.40 -19.64
N ALA A 44 -7.43 -0.71 -18.91
CA ALA A 44 -8.87 -0.94 -18.99
C ALA A 44 -9.41 -0.69 -20.41
N ASP A 45 -8.93 0.35 -21.09
CA ASP A 45 -9.25 0.65 -22.51
C ASP A 45 -8.83 -0.47 -23.47
N LYS A 46 -7.88 -1.31 -23.09
CA LYS A 46 -7.48 -2.51 -23.84
C LYS A 46 -8.34 -3.73 -23.53
N GLY A 47 -9.32 -3.59 -22.63
CA GLY A 47 -10.25 -4.64 -22.23
C GLY A 47 -9.79 -5.45 -21.03
N GLU A 48 -8.74 -5.02 -20.32
CA GLU A 48 -8.25 -5.67 -19.11
C GLU A 48 -9.06 -5.24 -17.87
N LYS A 49 -9.18 -6.13 -16.90
CA LYS A 49 -9.83 -5.85 -15.61
C LYS A 49 -8.80 -5.32 -14.63
N ILE A 50 -8.98 -4.10 -14.20
CA ILE A 50 -8.01 -3.37 -13.37
C ILE A 50 -8.61 -3.03 -12.02
N LEU A 51 -7.84 -3.29 -10.96
CA LEU A 51 -8.07 -2.78 -9.62
C LEU A 51 -7.02 -1.71 -9.32
N LEU A 52 -7.44 -0.47 -9.16
CA LEU A 52 -6.58 0.65 -8.72
C LEU A 52 -6.84 0.91 -7.24
N ILE A 53 -5.81 0.81 -6.42
CA ILE A 53 -5.87 1.02 -4.98
C ILE A 53 -4.99 2.21 -4.61
N SER A 54 -5.57 3.22 -3.97
CA SER A 54 -4.78 4.29 -3.35
C SER A 54 -4.62 4.04 -1.86
N THR A 55 -3.37 4.13 -1.41
CA THR A 55 -2.99 4.14 0.00
C THR A 55 -2.50 5.52 0.46
N ASP A 56 -2.60 6.52 -0.41
CA ASP A 56 -2.24 7.91 -0.09
C ASP A 56 -3.46 8.62 0.50
N PRO A 57 -3.44 9.01 1.78
CA PRO A 57 -4.57 9.71 2.41
C PRO A 57 -4.87 11.08 1.77
N ALA A 58 -3.89 11.64 1.05
CA ALA A 58 -4.05 12.86 0.28
C ALA A 58 -4.41 12.62 -1.20
N SER A 59 -4.86 11.41 -1.55
CA SER A 59 -5.21 11.09 -2.93
C SER A 59 -6.44 11.87 -3.39
N ASN A 60 -6.40 12.38 -4.63
CA ASN A 60 -7.50 13.08 -5.26
C ASN A 60 -8.24 12.19 -6.27
N LEU A 61 -8.32 10.87 -6.02
CA LEU A 61 -8.93 9.91 -6.95
C LEU A 61 -10.41 10.22 -7.19
N GLN A 62 -11.13 10.69 -6.17
CA GLN A 62 -12.54 11.11 -6.33
C GLN A 62 -12.69 12.25 -7.34
N ASP A 63 -11.77 13.22 -7.32
CA ASP A 63 -11.76 14.32 -8.28
C ASP A 63 -11.36 13.86 -9.67
N VAL A 64 -10.36 12.95 -9.77
CA VAL A 64 -9.90 12.40 -11.06
C VAL A 64 -11.01 11.67 -11.79
N PHE A 65 -11.78 10.84 -11.08
CA PHE A 65 -12.85 10.03 -11.67
C PHE A 65 -14.24 10.68 -11.55
N ASN A 66 -14.33 11.86 -10.94
CA ASN A 66 -15.59 12.57 -10.69
C ASN A 66 -16.68 11.66 -10.10
N GLN A 67 -16.29 10.79 -9.18
CA GLN A 67 -17.14 9.76 -8.58
C GLN A 67 -16.75 9.55 -7.12
N THR A 68 -17.76 9.38 -6.25
CA THR A 68 -17.51 9.04 -4.85
C THR A 68 -16.93 7.64 -4.76
N LEU A 69 -15.78 7.52 -4.12
CA LEU A 69 -15.06 6.26 -3.93
C LEU A 69 -15.20 5.77 -2.48
N ASN A 70 -15.04 4.48 -2.29
CA ASN A 70 -15.06 3.84 -0.97
C ASN A 70 -13.87 2.88 -0.80
N GLY A 71 -13.70 2.36 0.41
CA GLY A 71 -12.64 1.42 0.75
C GLY A 71 -12.87 -0.02 0.25
N HIS A 72 -14.05 -0.34 -0.27
CA HIS A 72 -14.40 -1.72 -0.68
C HIS A 72 -14.31 -1.94 -2.19
N GLY A 73 -14.19 -0.87 -2.97
CA GLY A 73 -14.12 -0.90 -4.42
C GLY A 73 -15.35 -0.29 -5.09
N THR A 74 -15.10 0.65 -5.98
CA THR A 74 -16.11 1.35 -6.76
C THR A 74 -15.79 1.16 -8.24
N ALA A 75 -16.70 0.52 -8.99
CA ALA A 75 -16.56 0.42 -10.44
C ALA A 75 -16.73 1.82 -11.07
N ILE A 76 -15.82 2.19 -11.96
CA ILE A 76 -15.85 3.49 -12.62
C ILE A 76 -16.75 3.41 -13.86
N SER A 77 -17.84 4.15 -13.81
CA SER A 77 -18.88 4.08 -14.86
C SER A 77 -18.39 4.46 -16.24
N GLU A 78 -17.47 5.42 -16.32
CA GLU A 78 -16.91 5.93 -17.58
C GLU A 78 -15.72 5.12 -18.11
N VAL A 79 -15.19 4.17 -17.30
CA VAL A 79 -14.04 3.32 -17.67
C VAL A 79 -14.39 1.86 -17.37
N PRO A 80 -15.05 1.16 -18.31
CA PRO A 80 -15.40 -0.25 -18.15
C PRO A 80 -14.16 -1.10 -17.83
N GLY A 81 -14.27 -1.98 -16.83
CA GLY A 81 -13.16 -2.82 -16.40
C GLY A 81 -12.29 -2.21 -15.30
N LEU A 82 -12.48 -0.93 -14.95
CA LEU A 82 -11.75 -0.29 -13.86
C LEU A 82 -12.59 -0.26 -12.57
N THR A 83 -12.01 -0.82 -11.50
CA THR A 83 -12.50 -0.68 -10.13
C THR A 83 -11.46 0.12 -9.33
N VAL A 84 -11.92 1.07 -8.52
CA VAL A 84 -11.04 1.93 -7.71
C VAL A 84 -11.37 1.76 -6.23
N VAL A 85 -10.34 1.57 -5.42
CA VAL A 85 -10.38 1.52 -3.95
C VAL A 85 -9.59 2.71 -3.43
N ASN A 86 -10.21 3.49 -2.57
CA ASN A 86 -9.53 4.57 -1.84
C ASN A 86 -9.47 4.18 -0.36
N LEU A 87 -8.32 3.70 0.10
CA LEU A 87 -8.13 3.30 1.49
C LEU A 87 -8.02 4.55 2.38
N ASP A 88 -8.79 4.55 3.45
CA ASP A 88 -8.69 5.55 4.51
C ASP A 88 -7.91 4.94 5.69
N PRO A 89 -6.66 5.38 5.93
CA PRO A 89 -5.83 4.84 7.01
C PRO A 89 -6.43 5.06 8.41
N GLU A 90 -7.16 6.13 8.61
CA GLU A 90 -7.80 6.43 9.90
C GLU A 90 -9.00 5.50 10.14
N GLN A 91 -9.81 5.26 9.10
CA GLN A 91 -10.89 4.29 9.16
C GLN A 91 -10.35 2.88 9.38
N ALA A 92 -9.34 2.46 8.63
CA ALA A 92 -8.68 1.17 8.81
C ALA A 92 -8.13 0.99 10.24
N ALA A 93 -7.52 2.04 10.80
CA ALA A 93 -7.04 2.03 12.18
C ALA A 93 -8.18 1.92 13.20
N ALA A 94 -9.30 2.58 12.96
CA ALA A 94 -10.48 2.48 13.82
C ALA A 94 -11.10 1.08 13.78
N GLU A 95 -11.25 0.49 12.61
CA GLU A 95 -11.76 -0.86 12.41
C GLU A 95 -10.83 -1.91 13.03
N TYR A 96 -9.52 -1.78 12.83
CA TYR A 96 -8.53 -2.63 13.46
C TYR A 96 -8.59 -2.55 14.98
N ARG A 97 -8.64 -1.34 15.56
CA ARG A 97 -8.78 -1.11 17.00
C ARG A 97 -10.01 -1.81 17.56
N GLU A 98 -11.15 -1.62 16.90
CA GLU A 98 -12.40 -2.25 17.33
C GLU A 98 -12.33 -3.77 17.22
N SER A 99 -11.74 -4.34 16.16
CA SER A 99 -11.58 -5.78 16.02
C SER A 99 -10.76 -6.41 17.16
N VAL A 100 -9.75 -5.68 17.66
CA VAL A 100 -8.92 -6.12 18.80
C VAL A 100 -9.66 -6.00 20.13
N ILE A 101 -10.47 -4.95 20.31
CA ILE A 101 -11.11 -4.61 21.60
C ILE A 101 -12.47 -5.27 21.76
N ALA A 102 -13.24 -5.42 20.68
CA ALA A 102 -14.62 -5.94 20.73
C ALA A 102 -14.76 -7.26 21.50
N PRO A 103 -13.84 -8.24 21.39
CA PRO A 103 -13.96 -9.48 22.15
C PRO A 103 -13.91 -9.28 23.67
N PHE A 104 -13.33 -8.19 24.14
CA PHE A 104 -13.15 -7.91 25.57
C PHE A 104 -14.23 -6.98 26.15
N ARG A 105 -15.01 -6.32 25.31
CA ARG A 105 -16.11 -5.46 25.75
C ARG A 105 -17.14 -6.29 26.52
N GLY A 106 -17.48 -5.81 27.74
CA GLY A 106 -18.40 -6.51 28.64
C GLY A 106 -17.79 -7.69 29.42
N GLN A 107 -16.53 -8.07 29.13
CA GLN A 107 -15.79 -9.09 29.88
C GLN A 107 -14.76 -8.47 30.84
N LEU A 108 -14.19 -7.32 30.47
CA LEU A 108 -13.22 -6.59 31.25
C LEU A 108 -13.81 -5.28 31.81
N PRO A 109 -13.29 -4.76 32.93
CA PRO A 109 -13.66 -3.45 33.46
C PRO A 109 -13.45 -2.35 32.42
N GLU A 110 -14.32 -1.33 32.42
CA GLU A 110 -14.27 -0.20 31.48
C GLU A 110 -12.91 0.53 31.49
N SER A 111 -12.29 0.67 32.68
CA SER A 111 -10.95 1.26 32.80
C SER A 111 -9.85 0.50 32.04
N VAL A 112 -10.01 -0.83 31.93
CA VAL A 112 -9.08 -1.67 31.15
C VAL A 112 -9.33 -1.48 29.65
N ILE A 113 -10.58 -1.43 29.23
CA ILE A 113 -10.96 -1.14 27.84
C ILE A 113 -10.42 0.23 27.40
N GLN A 114 -10.59 1.28 28.21
CA GLN A 114 -10.07 2.61 27.91
C GLN A 114 -8.53 2.61 27.78
N ASN A 115 -7.81 1.90 28.63
CA ASN A 115 -6.36 1.75 28.50
C ASN A 115 -5.98 1.03 27.18
N MET A 116 -6.73 0.02 26.76
CA MET A 116 -6.50 -0.67 25.48
C MET A 116 -6.73 0.30 24.31
N GLU A 117 -7.81 1.08 24.34
CA GLU A 117 -8.12 2.09 23.32
C GLU A 117 -7.01 3.14 23.23
N GLU A 118 -6.50 3.62 24.36
CA GLU A 118 -5.39 4.58 24.41
C GLU A 118 -4.09 3.98 23.84
N GLN A 119 -3.75 2.74 24.19
CA GLN A 119 -2.57 2.05 23.65
C GLN A 119 -2.67 1.83 22.12
N LEU A 120 -3.86 1.57 21.61
CA LEU A 120 -4.14 1.36 20.19
C LEU A 120 -4.48 2.67 19.43
N SER A 121 -4.31 3.84 20.04
CA SER A 121 -4.55 5.14 19.38
C SER A 121 -3.30 5.73 18.72
N GLY A 122 -2.14 5.10 18.85
CA GLY A 122 -0.87 5.59 18.34
C GLY A 122 -0.70 5.41 16.83
N SER A 123 0.28 6.12 16.25
CA SER A 123 0.63 6.04 14.82
C SER A 123 1.02 4.62 14.38
N CYS A 124 1.56 3.80 15.28
CA CYS A 124 1.85 2.39 15.01
C CYS A 124 0.60 1.61 14.59
N THR A 125 -0.55 1.88 15.21
CA THR A 125 -1.82 1.24 14.88
C THR A 125 -2.28 1.59 13.47
N VAL A 126 -2.11 2.84 13.07
CA VAL A 126 -2.41 3.29 11.71
C VAL A 126 -1.52 2.58 10.68
N GLU A 127 -0.23 2.46 10.97
CA GLU A 127 0.72 1.74 10.11
C GLU A 127 0.38 0.24 10.00
N ILE A 128 0.01 -0.41 11.10
CA ILE A 128 -0.41 -1.82 11.12
C ILE A 128 -1.70 -2.01 10.32
N ALA A 129 -2.71 -1.19 10.56
CA ALA A 129 -3.99 -1.28 9.89
C ALA A 129 -3.83 -1.10 8.37
N ALA A 130 -3.08 -0.08 7.95
CA ALA A 130 -2.77 0.15 6.55
C ALA A 130 -2.02 -1.04 5.91
N PHE A 131 -1.10 -1.66 6.65
CA PHE A 131 -0.40 -2.84 6.17
C PHE A 131 -1.29 -4.09 6.11
N ASN A 132 -2.24 -4.23 7.04
CA ASN A 132 -3.24 -5.31 7.00
C ASN A 132 -4.08 -5.23 5.72
N GLU A 133 -4.68 -4.07 5.46
CA GLU A 133 -5.47 -3.81 4.25
C GLU A 133 -4.65 -4.11 2.98
N PHE A 134 -3.43 -3.59 2.93
CA PHE A 134 -2.52 -3.82 1.83
C PHE A 134 -2.19 -5.31 1.64
N SER A 135 -1.88 -6.03 2.73
CA SER A 135 -1.55 -7.46 2.69
C SER A 135 -2.74 -8.30 2.21
N ASP A 136 -3.94 -7.95 2.64
CA ASP A 136 -5.17 -8.64 2.23
C ASP A 136 -5.40 -8.51 0.72
N PHE A 137 -5.13 -7.34 0.11
CA PHE A 137 -5.22 -7.19 -1.34
C PHE A 137 -4.18 -8.00 -2.13
N ILE A 138 -2.99 -8.20 -1.57
CA ILE A 138 -1.91 -8.96 -2.23
C ILE A 138 -2.10 -10.47 -2.07
N THR A 139 -2.63 -10.91 -0.91
CA THR A 139 -2.70 -12.33 -0.57
C THR A 139 -4.06 -12.96 -0.86
N ASP A 140 -5.09 -12.17 -1.12
CA ASP A 140 -6.42 -12.65 -1.50
C ASP A 140 -6.39 -13.25 -2.92
N ALA A 141 -6.33 -14.58 -2.97
CA ALA A 141 -6.26 -15.33 -4.22
C ALA A 141 -7.51 -15.14 -5.11
N ASP A 142 -8.67 -14.84 -4.54
CA ASP A 142 -9.90 -14.66 -5.29
C ASP A 142 -9.93 -13.28 -5.93
N LYS A 143 -9.56 -12.24 -5.23
CA LYS A 143 -9.32 -10.90 -5.81
C LYS A 143 -8.23 -10.93 -6.87
N ALA A 144 -7.14 -11.67 -6.62
CA ALA A 144 -6.10 -11.82 -7.60
C ALA A 144 -6.59 -12.47 -8.92
N LYS A 145 -7.57 -13.35 -8.88
CA LYS A 145 -8.16 -13.98 -10.09
C LYS A 145 -9.16 -13.08 -10.80
N GLU A 146 -9.82 -12.18 -10.09
CA GLU A 146 -10.86 -11.32 -10.62
C GLU A 146 -10.31 -10.24 -11.56
N TYR A 147 -9.11 -9.73 -11.27
CA TYR A 147 -8.46 -8.64 -12.01
C TYR A 147 -7.24 -9.16 -12.78
N ASP A 148 -6.95 -8.58 -13.93
CA ASP A 148 -5.74 -8.88 -14.70
C ASP A 148 -4.52 -8.21 -14.04
N HIS A 149 -4.68 -6.95 -13.61
CA HIS A 149 -3.67 -6.19 -12.89
C HIS A 149 -4.25 -5.48 -11.66
N ILE A 150 -3.44 -5.43 -10.60
CA ILE A 150 -3.72 -4.66 -9.38
C ILE A 150 -2.66 -3.56 -9.27
N ILE A 151 -3.11 -2.32 -9.31
CA ILE A 151 -2.25 -1.13 -9.35
C ILE A 151 -2.35 -0.42 -8.01
N PHE A 152 -1.21 -0.15 -7.37
CA PHE A 152 -1.12 0.59 -6.12
C PHE A 152 -0.57 2.00 -6.38
N ASP A 153 -1.38 3.02 -6.12
CA ASP A 153 -0.96 4.40 -5.95
C ASP A 153 -0.57 4.60 -4.49
N THR A 154 0.72 4.67 -4.23
CA THR A 154 1.22 4.65 -2.85
C THR A 154 1.45 6.05 -2.30
N ALA A 155 1.37 6.18 -0.98
CA ALA A 155 1.86 7.34 -0.24
C ALA A 155 3.34 7.65 -0.59
N PRO A 156 3.88 8.84 -0.24
CA PRO A 156 5.28 9.18 -0.50
C PRO A 156 6.26 8.11 -0.03
N THR A 157 7.35 7.91 -0.78
CA THR A 157 8.34 6.81 -0.65
C THR A 157 8.72 6.42 0.78
N GLY A 158 8.84 7.39 1.68
CA GLY A 158 9.20 7.13 3.08
C GLY A 158 8.17 6.25 3.82
N HIS A 159 6.89 6.45 3.59
CA HIS A 159 5.82 5.61 4.16
C HIS A 159 5.75 4.24 3.49
N THR A 160 5.85 4.19 2.17
CA THR A 160 5.84 2.93 1.42
C THR A 160 7.00 2.04 1.83
N LEU A 161 8.22 2.59 1.91
CA LEU A 161 9.41 1.87 2.37
C LEU A 161 9.24 1.35 3.80
N ARG A 162 8.67 2.15 4.70
CA ARG A 162 8.35 1.71 6.06
C ARG A 162 7.38 0.54 6.06
N MET A 163 6.28 0.62 5.31
CA MET A 163 5.31 -0.47 5.19
C MET A 163 5.98 -1.75 4.69
N LEU A 164 6.84 -1.65 3.68
CA LEU A 164 7.55 -2.79 3.11
C LEU A 164 8.64 -3.37 4.04
N GLN A 165 9.15 -2.56 4.97
CA GLN A 165 10.12 -3.00 5.99
C GLN A 165 9.46 -3.65 7.21
N LEU A 166 8.17 -3.34 7.49
CA LEU A 166 7.46 -3.81 8.67
C LEU A 166 7.54 -5.34 8.84
N PRO A 167 7.32 -6.18 7.81
CA PRO A 167 7.35 -7.63 7.99
C PRO A 167 8.69 -8.18 8.42
N SER A 168 9.81 -7.66 7.89
CA SER A 168 11.16 -8.09 8.32
C SER A 168 11.48 -7.60 9.72
N ALA A 169 11.12 -6.36 10.04
CA ALA A 169 11.26 -5.81 11.39
C ALA A 169 10.37 -6.57 12.39
N TRP A 170 9.16 -6.95 12.01
CA TRP A 170 8.24 -7.67 12.89
C TRP A 170 8.58 -9.16 13.04
N SER A 171 9.09 -9.82 12.01
CA SER A 171 9.55 -11.20 12.15
C SER A 171 10.67 -11.33 13.18
N THR A 172 11.60 -10.37 13.18
CA THR A 172 12.65 -10.26 14.19
C THR A 172 12.08 -9.89 15.55
N PHE A 173 11.18 -8.90 15.60
CA PHE A 173 10.54 -8.42 16.82
C PHE A 173 9.66 -9.51 17.48
N ILE A 174 8.83 -10.21 16.72
CA ILE A 174 7.99 -11.31 17.22
C ILE A 174 8.86 -12.48 17.71
N SER A 175 9.99 -12.76 17.03
CA SER A 175 10.91 -13.82 17.45
C SER A 175 11.72 -13.48 18.71
N GLU A 176 11.99 -12.19 18.95
CA GLU A 176 12.78 -11.69 20.10
C GLU A 176 11.92 -11.24 21.28
N SER A 177 10.63 -10.94 21.08
CA SER A 177 9.72 -10.45 22.13
C SER A 177 9.23 -11.58 23.05
N THR A 178 10.13 -12.13 23.86
CA THR A 178 9.76 -12.96 25.00
C THR A 178 9.35 -12.13 26.24
N HIS A 179 9.48 -10.80 26.19
CA HIS A 179 9.17 -9.90 27.30
C HIS A 179 8.42 -8.66 26.80
N GLY A 180 7.11 -8.65 27.05
CA GLY A 180 6.15 -7.65 26.61
C GLY A 180 6.45 -6.23 27.09
N ALA A 181 7.05 -5.43 26.22
CA ALA A 181 7.15 -3.98 26.39
C ALA A 181 7.22 -3.29 25.03
N SER A 182 6.16 -3.35 24.23
CA SER A 182 5.97 -2.44 23.11
C SER A 182 4.50 -2.04 23.01
N CYS A 183 4.25 -0.91 22.36
CA CYS A 183 2.90 -0.44 22.03
C CYS A 183 2.03 -1.47 21.29
N LEU A 184 2.59 -2.61 20.92
CA LEU A 184 1.93 -3.67 20.15
C LEU A 184 1.55 -4.90 20.96
N GLY A 185 2.03 -5.07 22.19
CA GLY A 185 1.70 -6.13 23.14
C GLY A 185 1.04 -7.42 22.62
N GLN A 186 0.64 -8.29 23.52
CA GLN A 186 -0.09 -9.54 23.21
C GLN A 186 -1.47 -9.32 22.57
N LEU A 187 -1.95 -8.08 22.50
CA LEU A 187 -3.27 -7.71 21.98
C LEU A 187 -3.33 -7.56 20.46
N SER A 188 -2.18 -7.60 19.77
CA SER A 188 -2.13 -7.13 18.38
C SER A 188 -2.64 -8.11 17.31
N GLY A 189 -2.96 -9.37 17.65
CA GLY A 189 -3.34 -10.37 16.63
C GLY A 189 -2.26 -10.62 15.55
N LEU A 190 -1.06 -10.05 15.71
CA LEU A 190 0.03 -10.11 14.73
C LEU A 190 0.53 -11.54 14.49
N GLU A 191 0.53 -12.37 15.53
CA GLU A 191 0.92 -13.78 15.41
C GLU A 191 -0.01 -14.55 14.46
N GLU A 192 -1.30 -14.28 14.50
CA GLU A 192 -2.30 -14.95 13.65
C GLU A 192 -2.14 -14.55 12.18
N ARG A 193 -1.67 -13.32 11.90
CA ARG A 193 -1.45 -12.79 10.55
C ARG A 193 -0.03 -13.01 10.00
N LYS A 194 0.87 -13.60 10.77
CA LYS A 194 2.28 -13.84 10.38
C LYS A 194 2.42 -14.55 9.03
N GLY A 195 1.55 -15.55 8.76
CA GLY A 195 1.51 -16.26 7.49
C GLY A 195 1.14 -15.35 6.31
N ILE A 196 0.16 -14.46 6.50
CA ILE A 196 -0.30 -13.49 5.51
C ILE A 196 0.82 -12.49 5.21
N TYR A 197 1.47 -11.96 6.23
CA TYR A 197 2.58 -11.01 6.05
C TYR A 197 3.77 -11.63 5.31
N LYS A 198 4.11 -12.87 5.65
CA LYS A 198 5.15 -13.60 4.93
C LYS A 198 4.80 -13.76 3.45
N GLN A 199 3.57 -14.20 3.16
CA GLN A 199 3.10 -14.35 1.78
C GLN A 199 3.11 -13.00 1.04
N ALA A 200 2.71 -11.90 1.68
CA ALA A 200 2.77 -10.56 1.08
C ALA A 200 4.21 -10.17 0.72
N VAL A 201 5.18 -10.39 1.62
CA VAL A 201 6.59 -10.12 1.35
C VAL A 201 7.14 -11.00 0.23
N ASP A 202 6.83 -12.28 0.25
CA ASP A 202 7.26 -13.22 -0.79
C ASP A 202 6.73 -12.77 -2.17
N THR A 203 5.47 -12.33 -2.24
CA THR A 203 4.85 -11.80 -3.48
C THR A 203 5.50 -10.49 -3.92
N LEU A 204 5.82 -9.58 -2.99
CA LEU A 204 6.48 -8.31 -3.31
C LEU A 204 7.91 -8.51 -3.82
N SER A 205 8.61 -9.53 -3.34
CA SER A 205 9.97 -9.85 -3.75
C SER A 205 10.02 -10.70 -5.04
N ASP A 206 8.89 -11.22 -5.49
CA ASP A 206 8.80 -11.96 -6.74
C ASP A 206 8.71 -11.02 -7.94
N THR A 207 9.82 -10.85 -8.66
CA THR A 207 9.93 -9.98 -9.83
C THR A 207 9.02 -10.40 -11.00
N SER A 208 8.51 -11.63 -11.01
CA SER A 208 7.54 -12.09 -11.99
C SER A 208 6.10 -11.67 -11.65
N ALA A 209 5.81 -11.47 -10.37
CA ALA A 209 4.50 -11.09 -9.87
C ALA A 209 4.37 -9.57 -9.62
N THR A 210 5.48 -8.92 -9.25
CA THR A 210 5.46 -7.51 -8.78
C THR A 210 6.46 -6.65 -9.53
N ARG A 211 6.01 -5.44 -9.89
CA ARG A 211 6.83 -4.38 -10.48
C ARG A 211 6.68 -3.08 -9.70
N LEU A 212 7.80 -2.50 -9.30
CA LEU A 212 7.86 -1.17 -8.71
C LEU A 212 8.22 -0.13 -9.76
N VAL A 213 7.41 0.91 -9.88
CA VAL A 213 7.60 2.06 -10.78
C VAL A 213 7.91 3.29 -9.95
N LEU A 214 9.17 3.75 -10.02
CA LEU A 214 9.59 4.98 -9.34
C LEU A 214 9.25 6.19 -10.21
N VAL A 215 8.30 6.99 -9.74
CA VAL A 215 7.90 8.23 -10.40
C VAL A 215 8.71 9.41 -9.87
N SER A 216 9.28 10.19 -10.78
CA SER A 216 10.08 11.35 -10.43
C SER A 216 9.89 12.49 -11.43
N ARG A 217 10.16 13.73 -11.01
CA ARG A 217 10.27 14.88 -11.90
C ARG A 217 11.71 15.00 -12.39
N PRO A 218 11.95 15.57 -13.60
CA PRO A 218 13.30 15.74 -14.17
C PRO A 218 14.08 16.88 -13.50
N GLU A 219 14.13 16.85 -12.18
CA GLU A 219 14.83 17.79 -11.32
C GLU A 219 15.83 17.02 -10.44
N ILE A 220 16.94 17.69 -10.06
CA ILE A 220 18.05 17.03 -9.35
C ILE A 220 17.59 16.43 -8.02
N ALA A 221 16.79 17.14 -7.23
CA ALA A 221 16.37 16.67 -5.91
C ALA A 221 15.42 15.45 -5.98
N PRO A 222 14.32 15.47 -6.77
CA PRO A 222 13.48 14.30 -6.97
C PRO A 222 14.22 13.09 -7.57
N LEU A 223 15.15 13.31 -8.51
CA LEU A 223 15.93 12.21 -9.10
C LEU A 223 16.90 11.56 -8.09
N LYS A 224 17.56 12.37 -7.24
CA LYS A 224 18.39 11.82 -6.16
C LYS A 224 17.56 11.02 -5.15
N GLU A 225 16.37 11.49 -4.83
CA GLU A 225 15.46 10.79 -3.94
C GLU A 225 15.01 9.45 -4.57
N ALA A 226 14.64 9.43 -5.84
CA ALA A 226 14.28 8.21 -6.55
C ALA A 226 15.46 7.22 -6.59
N ALA A 227 16.67 7.69 -6.84
CA ALA A 227 17.86 6.83 -6.83
C ALA A 227 18.13 6.24 -5.43
N ARG A 228 17.96 7.04 -4.36
CA ARG A 228 18.08 6.55 -2.98
C ARG A 228 17.03 5.49 -2.69
N SER A 229 15.77 5.76 -3.02
CA SER A 229 14.67 4.82 -2.80
C SER A 229 14.87 3.52 -3.57
N SER A 230 15.36 3.58 -4.82
CA SER A 230 15.70 2.39 -5.58
C SER A 230 16.76 1.54 -4.88
N HIS A 231 17.79 2.17 -4.34
CA HIS A 231 18.85 1.46 -3.61
C HIS A 231 18.32 0.83 -2.31
N GLU A 232 17.50 1.56 -1.56
CA GLU A 232 16.87 1.05 -0.32
C GLU A 232 15.95 -0.14 -0.59
N LEU A 233 15.16 -0.11 -1.67
CA LEU A 233 14.30 -1.22 -2.08
C LEU A 233 15.12 -2.46 -2.49
N GLN A 234 16.20 -2.26 -3.25
CA GLN A 234 17.10 -3.36 -3.62
C GLN A 234 17.74 -4.05 -2.39
N LEU A 235 18.05 -3.28 -1.33
CA LEU A 235 18.56 -3.85 -0.07
C LEU A 235 17.50 -4.70 0.66
N LEU A 236 16.22 -4.47 0.40
CA LEU A 236 15.09 -5.27 0.93
C LEU A 236 14.77 -6.50 0.07
N GLY A 237 15.45 -6.67 -1.06
CA GLY A 237 15.20 -7.76 -2.00
C GLY A 237 13.99 -7.54 -2.92
N ILE A 238 13.59 -6.26 -3.08
CA ILE A 238 12.46 -5.82 -3.90
C ILE A 238 12.97 -5.07 -5.14
#